data_fe20b307703c65a9f48a02be81b3b5aa
#
_entry.id   fe20b307703c65a9f48a02be81b3b5aa
#
_cell.length_a   1.000
_cell.length_b   1.000
_cell.length_c   1.000
_cell.angle_alpha   90.00
_cell.angle_beta   90.00
_cell.angle_gamma   90.00
#
_symmetry.space_group_name_H-M   'P 1'
#
loop_
_entity.id
_entity.type
_entity.pdbx_description
1 polymer ?
#
loop_
_entity_poly.entity_id
_entity_poly.type
_entity_poly.pdbx_seq_one_letter_code
_entity_poly.pdbx_strand_id
1 'polypeptide(L)'
;MKQLHAAFSALVLVLAIPAWAQPVPELFKDADLALGKKLMVDNKCEACHARREGGDGASIYKPQGRINTPGALRGMVDYCSTELNLGLFPEEVTAIAAVLQRDHYRFGMSRPASAPR
;
A
#
# COMPACT_ATOMS: atom_id res chain seq x y z
N MET A 1 50.16 22.19 -35.16
CA MET A 1 49.66 22.08 -33.80
C MET A 1 48.28 21.41 -33.90
N LYS A 2 48.22 20.12 -33.58
CA LYS A 2 46.95 19.35 -33.60
C LYS A 2 46.40 19.35 -32.20
N GLN A 3 45.26 20.01 -32.00
CA GLN A 3 44.51 20.01 -30.75
C GLN A 3 43.78 18.66 -30.62
N LEU A 4 44.22 17.80 -29.70
CA LEU A 4 43.44 16.61 -29.28
C LEU A 4 42.35 17.04 -28.33
N HIS A 5 41.10 17.01 -28.81
CA HIS A 5 39.94 17.16 -27.95
C HIS A 5 39.61 15.78 -27.33
N ALA A 6 40.01 15.59 -26.09
CA ALA A 6 39.58 14.43 -25.31
C ALA A 6 38.14 14.64 -24.90
N ALA A 7 37.22 13.91 -25.55
CA ALA A 7 35.81 13.85 -25.13
C ALA A 7 35.71 13.01 -23.87
N PHE A 8 35.53 13.64 -22.73
CA PHE A 8 35.15 12.98 -21.48
C PHE A 8 33.65 12.62 -21.55
N SER A 9 33.37 11.37 -21.96
CA SER A 9 32.01 10.82 -21.81
C SER A 9 31.79 10.48 -20.36
N ALA A 10 31.05 11.36 -19.65
CA ALA A 10 30.59 11.09 -18.30
C ALA A 10 29.48 10.02 -18.37
N LEU A 11 29.82 8.79 -18.01
CA LEU A 11 28.83 7.69 -17.85
C LEU A 11 27.99 7.96 -16.60
N VAL A 12 26.80 8.50 -16.78
CA VAL A 12 25.85 8.68 -15.69
C VAL A 12 25.25 7.31 -15.33
N LEU A 13 25.76 6.72 -14.26
CA LEU A 13 25.23 5.48 -13.70
C LEU A 13 23.93 5.80 -12.99
N VAL A 14 22.79 5.59 -13.66
CA VAL A 14 21.46 5.68 -13.03
C VAL A 14 21.29 4.46 -12.14
N LEU A 15 21.49 4.64 -10.83
CA LEU A 15 21.18 3.60 -9.84
C LEU A 15 19.66 3.44 -9.77
N ALA A 16 19.13 2.43 -10.44
CA ALA A 16 17.73 2.05 -10.29
C ALA A 16 17.52 1.50 -8.86
N ILE A 17 16.86 2.27 -8.02
CA ILE A 17 16.48 1.82 -6.67
C ILE A 17 15.41 0.73 -6.85
N PRO A 18 15.63 -0.50 -6.37
CA PRO A 18 14.66 -1.57 -6.53
C PRO A 18 13.35 -1.22 -5.82
N ALA A 19 12.21 -1.58 -6.44
CA ALA A 19 10.87 -1.24 -5.95
C ALA A 19 10.56 -1.76 -4.53
N TRP A 20 11.30 -2.76 -4.06
CA TRP A 20 11.19 -3.29 -2.69
C TRP A 20 11.89 -2.44 -1.62
N ALA A 21 12.62 -1.40 -2.01
CA ALA A 21 13.25 -0.43 -1.09
C ALA A 21 12.31 0.72 -0.69
N GLN A 22 11.01 0.63 -0.97
CA GLN A 22 10.03 1.63 -0.54
C GLN A 22 9.86 1.58 0.98
N PRO A 23 9.84 2.73 1.67
CA PRO A 23 9.70 2.74 3.12
C PRO A 23 8.33 2.18 3.53
N VAL A 24 8.35 1.16 4.39
CA VAL A 24 7.14 0.60 5.00
C VAL A 24 6.89 1.33 6.30
N PRO A 25 5.67 1.83 6.57
CA PRO A 25 5.34 2.40 7.86
C PRO A 25 5.68 1.43 9.01
N GLU A 26 6.25 1.95 10.09
CA GLU A 26 6.69 1.15 11.24
C GLU A 26 5.60 0.22 11.78
N LEU A 27 4.35 0.68 11.76
CA LEU A 27 3.18 -0.08 12.17
C LEU A 27 3.02 -1.42 11.40
N PHE A 28 3.52 -1.49 10.18
CA PHE A 28 3.32 -2.63 9.27
C PHE A 28 4.59 -3.40 8.94
N LYS A 29 5.72 -3.06 9.56
CA LYS A 29 7.03 -3.63 9.19
C LYS A 29 7.10 -5.16 9.35
N ASP A 30 6.43 -5.70 10.35
CA ASP A 30 6.43 -7.14 10.67
C ASP A 30 5.12 -7.83 10.28
N ALA A 31 4.25 -7.16 9.50
CA ALA A 31 2.96 -7.70 9.12
C ALA A 31 3.08 -8.85 8.11
N ASP A 32 2.31 -9.90 8.31
CA ASP A 32 2.21 -11.02 7.37
C ASP A 32 1.28 -10.67 6.21
N LEU A 33 1.86 -10.24 5.10
CA LEU A 33 1.11 -9.83 3.91
C LEU A 33 0.36 -11.00 3.25
N ALA A 34 0.89 -12.22 3.32
CA ALA A 34 0.23 -13.40 2.76
C ALA A 34 -1.03 -13.73 3.56
N LEU A 35 -0.93 -13.70 4.90
CA LEU A 35 -2.07 -13.84 5.79
C LEU A 35 -3.11 -12.75 5.54
N GLY A 36 -2.69 -11.49 5.47
CA GLY A 36 -3.59 -10.36 5.22
C GLY A 36 -4.38 -10.53 3.93
N LYS A 37 -3.71 -10.93 2.85
CA LYS A 37 -4.36 -11.19 1.56
C LYS A 37 -5.37 -12.34 1.63
N LYS A 38 -4.99 -13.43 2.29
CA LYS A 38 -5.88 -14.57 2.51
C LYS A 38 -7.13 -14.16 3.28
N LEU A 39 -6.97 -13.41 4.37
CA LEU A 39 -8.09 -12.96 5.21
C LEU A 39 -9.04 -12.02 4.45
N MET A 40 -8.54 -11.15 3.58
CA MET A 40 -9.37 -10.29 2.74
C MET A 40 -10.27 -11.10 1.81
N VAL A 41 -9.74 -12.19 1.24
CA VAL A 41 -10.50 -13.10 0.38
C VAL A 41 -11.52 -13.90 1.19
N ASP A 42 -11.10 -14.51 2.28
CA ASP A 42 -11.93 -15.36 3.14
C ASP A 42 -13.14 -14.57 3.71
N ASN A 43 -12.91 -13.31 4.10
CA ASN A 43 -13.95 -12.44 4.63
C ASN A 43 -14.66 -11.62 3.54
N LYS A 44 -14.35 -11.84 2.27
CA LYS A 44 -15.01 -11.21 1.10
C LYS A 44 -15.07 -9.68 1.17
N CYS A 45 -13.96 -9.05 1.55
CA CYS A 45 -13.89 -7.61 1.78
C CYS A 45 -14.30 -6.82 0.54
N GLU A 46 -13.72 -7.08 -0.63
CA GLU A 46 -14.06 -6.38 -1.87
C GLU A 46 -15.50 -6.68 -2.32
N ALA A 47 -15.98 -7.91 -2.17
CA ALA A 47 -17.33 -8.26 -2.56
C ALA A 47 -18.37 -7.49 -1.72
N CYS A 48 -18.13 -7.30 -0.43
CA CYS A 48 -18.98 -6.49 0.45
C CYS A 48 -18.95 -5.01 0.03
N HIS A 49 -17.76 -4.45 -0.20
CA HIS A 49 -17.61 -3.06 -0.66
C HIS A 49 -18.26 -2.84 -2.02
N ALA A 50 -18.11 -3.77 -2.97
CA ALA A 50 -18.76 -3.69 -4.28
C ALA A 50 -20.29 -3.64 -4.17
N ARG A 51 -20.88 -4.41 -3.27
CA ARG A 51 -22.34 -4.36 -3.05
C ARG A 51 -22.84 -3.05 -2.45
N ARG A 52 -22.01 -2.39 -1.63
CA ARG A 52 -22.40 -1.15 -0.94
C ARG A 52 -22.08 0.11 -1.73
N GLU A 53 -20.93 0.12 -2.38
CA GLU A 53 -20.37 1.32 -3.03
C GLU A 53 -20.37 1.21 -4.57
N GLY A 54 -20.62 0.02 -5.11
CA GLY A 54 -20.50 -0.26 -6.54
C GLY A 54 -19.07 -0.57 -7.00
N GLY A 55 -18.90 -0.79 -8.29
CA GLY A 55 -17.60 -1.09 -8.89
C GLY A 55 -17.04 -2.45 -8.46
N ASP A 56 -15.71 -2.53 -8.38
CA ASP A 56 -14.96 -3.73 -8.01
C ASP A 56 -14.77 -3.91 -6.49
N GLY A 57 -15.24 -2.96 -5.70
CA GLY A 57 -15.08 -2.93 -4.24
C GLY A 57 -13.74 -2.39 -3.76
N ALA A 58 -12.72 -2.30 -4.60
CA ALA A 58 -11.41 -1.78 -4.25
C ALA A 58 -11.30 -0.25 -4.45
N SER A 59 -12.21 0.36 -5.18
CA SER A 59 -12.22 1.80 -5.46
C SER A 59 -12.36 2.68 -4.21
N ILE A 60 -12.88 2.11 -3.11
CA ILE A 60 -12.96 2.81 -1.82
C ILE A 60 -11.60 2.90 -1.11
N TYR A 61 -10.63 2.06 -1.48
CA TYR A 61 -9.32 1.99 -0.84
C TYR A 61 -8.39 3.13 -1.30
N LYS A 62 -8.63 4.30 -0.78
CA LYS A 62 -7.83 5.50 -1.07
C LYS A 62 -7.78 6.44 0.13
N PRO A 63 -6.70 7.22 0.31
CA PRO A 63 -6.60 8.23 1.36
C PRO A 63 -7.72 9.26 1.17
N GLN A 64 -8.65 9.31 2.12
CA GLN A 64 -9.71 10.31 2.14
C GLN A 64 -10.33 10.43 3.53
N GLY A 65 -10.84 11.63 3.86
CA GLY A 65 -11.51 11.88 5.12
C GLY A 65 -10.66 11.49 6.32
N ARG A 66 -11.17 10.60 7.16
CA ARG A 66 -10.50 10.14 8.38
C ARG A 66 -9.40 9.10 8.14
N ILE A 67 -9.36 8.46 6.95
CA ILE A 67 -8.35 7.45 6.62
C ILE A 67 -7.20 8.13 5.87
N ASN A 68 -6.39 8.86 6.59
CA ASN A 68 -5.27 9.64 6.05
C ASN A 68 -3.91 9.31 6.71
N THR A 69 -3.86 8.29 7.56
CA THR A 69 -2.64 7.79 8.20
C THR A 69 -2.65 6.26 8.26
N PRO A 70 -1.48 5.62 8.42
CA PRO A 70 -1.40 4.18 8.67
C PRO A 70 -2.24 3.71 9.87
N GLY A 71 -2.21 4.47 10.97
CA GLY A 71 -2.99 4.17 12.16
C GLY A 71 -4.50 4.26 11.93
N ALA A 72 -4.96 5.28 11.20
CA ALA A 72 -6.38 5.41 10.84
C ALA A 72 -6.84 4.28 9.91
N LEU A 73 -5.99 3.86 8.98
CA LEU A 73 -6.27 2.71 8.12
C LEU A 73 -6.45 1.43 8.94
N ARG A 74 -5.50 1.12 9.84
CA ARG A 74 -5.60 -0.03 10.71
C ARG A 74 -6.86 0.03 11.59
N GLY A 75 -7.16 1.21 12.15
CA GLY A 75 -8.34 1.44 12.95
C GLY A 75 -9.65 1.21 12.19
N MET A 76 -9.71 1.53 10.90
CA MET A 76 -10.87 1.26 10.06
C MET A 76 -11.05 -0.24 9.81
N VAL A 77 -9.98 -1.00 9.58
CA VAL A 77 -10.04 -2.46 9.46
C VAL A 77 -10.53 -3.09 10.75
N ASP A 78 -10.03 -2.62 11.90
CA ASP A 78 -10.46 -3.09 13.22
C ASP A 78 -11.95 -2.80 13.47
N TYR A 79 -12.38 -1.60 13.14
CA TYR A 79 -13.79 -1.20 13.20
C TYR A 79 -14.67 -2.12 12.35
N CYS A 80 -14.31 -2.35 11.09
CA CYS A 80 -15.06 -3.26 10.21
C CYS A 80 -15.10 -4.70 10.75
N SER A 81 -13.96 -5.19 11.27
CA SER A 81 -13.89 -6.51 11.90
C SER A 81 -14.87 -6.64 13.07
N THR A 82 -14.97 -5.61 13.89
CA THR A 82 -15.87 -5.57 15.05
C THR A 82 -17.34 -5.48 14.61
N GLU A 83 -17.66 -4.55 13.72
CA GLU A 83 -19.04 -4.35 13.24
C GLU A 83 -19.60 -5.57 12.51
N LEU A 84 -18.76 -6.33 11.84
CA LEU A 84 -19.14 -7.53 11.08
C LEU A 84 -18.95 -8.83 11.87
N ASN A 85 -18.54 -8.76 13.13
CA ASN A 85 -18.25 -9.92 13.98
C ASN A 85 -17.31 -10.94 13.33
N LEU A 86 -16.23 -10.47 12.69
CA LEU A 86 -15.28 -11.35 12.01
C LEU A 86 -14.38 -12.10 12.99
N GLY A 87 -14.22 -11.60 14.21
CA GLY A 87 -13.39 -12.21 15.24
C GLY A 87 -11.90 -12.20 14.94
N LEU A 88 -11.43 -11.22 14.16
CA LEU A 88 -10.01 -11.10 13.80
C LEU A 88 -9.16 -10.71 15.01
N PHE A 89 -8.00 -11.37 15.14
CA PHE A 89 -7.00 -10.98 16.12
C PHE A 89 -6.27 -9.69 15.72
N PRO A 90 -5.66 -8.96 16.66
CA PRO A 90 -4.98 -7.69 16.36
C PRO A 90 -3.90 -7.79 15.27
N GLU A 91 -3.16 -8.89 15.22
CA GLU A 91 -2.15 -9.15 14.18
C GLU A 91 -2.79 -9.41 12.81
N GLU A 92 -3.97 -10.03 12.76
CA GLU A 92 -4.72 -10.26 11.52
C GLU A 92 -5.28 -8.95 10.97
N VAL A 93 -5.81 -8.10 11.85
CA VAL A 93 -6.22 -6.72 11.49
C VAL A 93 -5.03 -5.95 10.91
N THR A 94 -3.86 -6.04 11.56
CA THR A 94 -2.64 -5.39 11.08
C THR A 94 -2.19 -5.95 9.74
N ALA A 95 -2.28 -7.28 9.54
CA ALA A 95 -1.94 -7.94 8.28
C ALA A 95 -2.81 -7.44 7.12
N ILE A 96 -4.12 -7.34 7.30
CA ILE A 96 -5.05 -6.78 6.30
C ILE A 96 -4.71 -5.33 6.00
N ALA A 97 -4.55 -4.50 7.03
CA ALA A 97 -4.22 -3.09 6.86
C ALA A 97 -2.89 -2.89 6.12
N ALA A 98 -1.89 -3.76 6.36
CA ALA A 98 -0.61 -3.73 5.67
C ALA A 98 -0.75 -4.05 4.16
N VAL A 99 -1.62 -4.98 3.78
CA VAL A 99 -1.92 -5.26 2.36
C VAL A 99 -2.56 -4.04 1.71
N LEU A 100 -3.55 -3.43 2.35
CA LEU A 100 -4.21 -2.22 1.86
C LEU A 100 -3.23 -1.04 1.74
N GLN A 101 -2.33 -0.89 2.71
CA GLN A 101 -1.26 0.10 2.67
C GLN A 101 -0.36 -0.11 1.45
N ARG A 102 0.11 -1.32 1.22
CA ARG A 102 1.02 -1.65 0.11
C ARG A 102 0.36 -1.41 -1.24
N ASP A 103 -0.87 -1.87 -1.40
CA ASP A 103 -1.52 -1.97 -2.71
C ASP A 103 -2.33 -0.70 -3.08
N HIS A 104 -2.82 0.04 -2.08
CA HIS A 104 -3.77 1.13 -2.32
C HIS A 104 -3.41 2.47 -1.66
N TYR A 105 -3.23 2.49 -0.33
CA TYR A 105 -3.08 3.75 0.41
C TYR A 105 -1.70 4.38 0.25
N ARG A 106 -0.64 3.59 0.35
CA ARG A 106 0.76 3.98 0.09
C ARG A 106 1.23 5.20 0.89
N PHE A 107 0.81 5.30 2.14
CA PHE A 107 1.25 6.36 3.04
C PHE A 107 2.78 6.33 3.22
N GLY A 108 3.43 7.49 3.14
CA GLY A 108 4.88 7.62 3.26
C GLY A 108 5.67 7.10 2.05
N MET A 109 5.02 6.57 1.02
CA MET A 109 5.66 6.09 -0.21
C MET A 109 5.57 7.16 -1.29
N SER A 110 6.66 7.37 -2.03
CA SER A 110 6.65 8.26 -3.19
C SER A 110 5.73 7.70 -4.27
N ARG A 111 4.75 8.49 -4.70
CA ARG A 111 3.88 8.10 -5.81
C ARG A 111 4.68 8.17 -7.12
N PRO A 112 4.60 7.14 -7.98
CA PRO A 112 5.18 7.24 -9.32
C PRO A 112 4.61 8.46 -10.05
N ALA A 113 5.45 9.20 -10.76
CA ALA A 113 5.07 10.42 -11.48
C ALA A 113 3.95 10.20 -12.52
N SER A 114 3.73 8.94 -12.94
CA SER A 114 2.73 8.53 -13.93
C SER A 114 1.41 7.99 -13.35
N ALA A 115 1.23 8.00 -12.03
CA ALA A 115 -0.02 7.53 -11.44
C ALA A 115 -1.16 8.53 -11.72
N PRO A 116 -2.30 8.13 -12.30
CA PRO A 116 -3.44 9.02 -12.49
C PRO A 116 -3.96 9.50 -11.13
N ARG A 117 -4.40 10.77 -11.11
CA ARG A 117 -5.00 11.41 -9.94
C ARG A 117 -6.41 10.91 -9.71
#